data_db0e7b467c6e55bdf3fd4c0e7739c93d
#
_entry.id   db0e7b467c6e55bdf3fd4c0e7739c93d
#
_cell.length_a   1.000
_cell.length_b   1.000
_cell.length_c   1.000
_cell.angle_alpha   90.00
_cell.angle_beta   90.00
_cell.angle_gamma   90.00
#
_symmetry.space_group_name_H-M   'P 1'
#
loop_
_entity.id
_entity.type
_entity.pdbx_description
1 polymer ?
#
loop_
_entity_poly.entity_id
_entity_poly.type
_entity_poly.pdbx_seq_one_letter_code
_entity_poly.pdbx_strand_id
1 'polypeptide(L)'
;MEKPTLMTRIKNSWNAFRNRDPTMFYNELGMSYSYRPDRPRFSGGNERTIATSVFNKIAMDVAAVDIRHCRVDENGRYIEDVKSDFNECLTIEANVDQTHRAFIQEAVMSMFDEGVIAIVPIETKGDPIIGTSFDIRSMRTGKIVEWFPRSVRIEVYNDQTGQKEQIIMPKKSVAIVENPLYSVVNTPNSTLKRLTRKLALLDAIDEQSASGKLDLIIQLPYVVKGEIKEQQAEKRKNAIIDQLKSPYGIAYIDGTEKITQLNRSIENNLPNQIKNLTTQFYSQIGIT
;
A
#
# COMPACT_ATOMS: atom_id res chain seq x y z
N MET A 1 -3.56 38.32 7.49
CA MET A 1 -4.52 37.41 8.17
C MET A 1 -5.74 38.19 8.57
N GLU A 2 -6.84 38.03 7.85
CA GLU A 2 -8.12 38.60 8.26
C GLU A 2 -8.62 37.88 9.52
N LYS A 3 -8.97 38.66 10.53
CA LYS A 3 -9.51 38.09 11.78
C LYS A 3 -10.89 37.47 11.48
N PRO A 4 -11.12 36.22 11.89
CA PRO A 4 -12.40 35.57 11.64
C PRO A 4 -13.55 36.38 12.23
N THR A 5 -14.61 36.54 11.45
CA THR A 5 -15.82 37.28 11.81
C THR A 5 -16.47 36.66 13.07
N LEU A 6 -17.19 37.47 13.84
CA LEU A 6 -17.85 37.05 15.09
C LEU A 6 -18.77 35.85 14.86
N MET A 7 -19.43 35.76 13.73
CA MET A 7 -20.26 34.61 13.32
C MET A 7 -19.44 33.32 13.11
N THR A 8 -18.25 33.45 12.52
CA THR A 8 -17.34 32.30 12.33
C THR A 8 -16.82 31.75 13.67
N ARG A 9 -16.54 32.66 14.62
CA ARG A 9 -16.15 32.28 15.99
C ARG A 9 -17.26 31.58 16.74
N ILE A 10 -18.52 32.07 16.63
CA ILE A 10 -19.70 31.42 17.25
C ILE A 10 -19.96 30.06 16.63
N LYS A 11 -19.84 29.93 15.31
CA LYS A 11 -20.02 28.64 14.60
C LYS A 11 -18.95 27.62 14.98
N ASN A 12 -17.70 28.06 15.12
CA ASN A 12 -16.60 27.19 15.55
C ASN A 12 -16.74 26.78 17.02
N SER A 13 -17.15 27.70 17.93
CA SER A 13 -17.45 27.37 19.33
C SER A 13 -18.64 26.43 19.45
N TRP A 14 -19.67 26.58 18.62
CA TRP A 14 -20.84 25.69 18.60
C TRP A 14 -20.51 24.29 18.07
N ASN A 15 -19.64 24.19 17.09
CA ASN A 15 -19.14 22.91 16.56
C ASN A 15 -18.27 22.19 17.58
N ALA A 16 -17.41 22.89 18.30
CA ALA A 16 -16.61 22.36 19.41
C ALA A 16 -17.49 21.89 20.57
N PHE A 17 -18.55 22.65 20.91
CA PHE A 17 -19.47 22.28 21.98
C PHE A 17 -20.36 21.07 21.63
N ARG A 18 -20.65 20.84 20.36
CA ARG A 18 -21.45 19.68 19.89
C ARG A 18 -20.64 18.40 19.68
N ASN A 19 -19.35 18.38 20.05
CA ASN A 19 -18.48 17.22 19.87
C ASN A 19 -18.52 16.61 18.43
N ARG A 20 -18.65 17.48 17.43
CA ARG A 20 -18.62 17.08 16.02
C ARG A 20 -17.22 17.12 15.42
N ASP A 21 -16.21 17.32 16.26
CA ASP A 21 -14.82 17.19 15.84
C ASP A 21 -14.46 15.70 15.92
N PRO A 22 -14.26 15.03 14.78
CA PRO A 22 -13.91 13.60 14.76
C PRO A 22 -12.57 13.29 15.46
N THR A 23 -11.78 14.30 15.78
CA THR A 23 -10.50 14.13 16.47
C THR A 23 -10.63 13.72 17.93
N MET A 24 -11.81 13.88 18.54
CA MET A 24 -12.03 13.52 19.97
C MET A 24 -12.33 12.04 20.23
N PHE A 25 -12.59 11.23 19.22
CA PHE A 25 -12.97 9.81 19.41
C PHE A 25 -11.78 8.85 19.55
N TYR A 26 -10.55 9.33 19.45
CA TYR A 26 -9.35 8.46 19.44
C TYR A 26 -8.75 8.21 20.83
N ASN A 27 -9.29 8.75 21.92
CA ASN A 27 -8.65 8.70 23.23
C ASN A 27 -9.15 7.57 24.16
N GLU A 28 -10.08 6.71 23.76
CA GLU A 28 -10.67 5.76 24.72
C GLU A 28 -10.24 4.30 24.60
N LEU A 29 -9.50 3.92 23.59
CA LEU A 29 -9.03 2.54 23.49
C LEU A 29 -7.54 2.55 23.13
N GLY A 30 -6.70 2.31 24.12
CA GLY A 30 -5.26 2.14 24.02
C GLY A 30 -4.79 1.04 23.08
N MET A 31 -5.33 1.00 21.87
CA MET A 31 -4.89 0.16 20.77
C MET A 31 -4.07 1.01 19.82
N SER A 32 -2.79 0.82 19.88
CA SER A 32 -1.75 1.37 19.00
C SER A 32 -1.85 0.87 17.55
N TYR A 33 -3.02 0.90 16.96
CA TYR A 33 -3.20 0.74 15.52
C TYR A 33 -3.74 2.06 14.98
N SER A 34 -2.84 2.93 14.54
CA SER A 34 -3.21 4.11 13.77
C SER A 34 -3.71 3.64 12.39
N TYR A 35 -4.99 3.25 12.33
CA TYR A 35 -5.68 3.11 11.07
C TYR A 35 -5.83 4.50 10.47
N ARG A 36 -5.12 4.75 9.41
CA ARG A 36 -5.23 5.99 8.62
C ARG A 36 -6.07 5.71 7.38
N PRO A 37 -7.38 6.07 7.40
CA PRO A 37 -8.27 5.85 6.27
C PRO A 37 -7.94 6.73 5.05
N ASP A 38 -7.19 7.81 5.29
CA ASP A 38 -6.70 8.75 4.29
C ASP A 38 -5.65 8.13 3.36
N ARG A 39 -4.94 7.09 3.80
CA ARG A 39 -3.88 6.48 3.00
C ARG A 39 -4.36 5.26 2.22
N PRO A 40 -4.03 5.17 0.93
CA PRO A 40 -4.28 3.96 0.16
C PRO A 40 -3.48 2.79 0.75
N ARG A 41 -4.12 1.63 0.83
CA ARG A 41 -3.43 0.38 1.13
C ARG A 41 -3.00 -0.24 -0.19
N PHE A 42 -1.76 -0.68 -0.25
CA PHE A 42 -1.29 -1.43 -1.40
C PHE A 42 -2.11 -2.71 -1.54
N SER A 43 -2.84 -2.85 -2.65
CA SER A 43 -3.77 -3.97 -2.88
C SER A 43 -3.07 -5.29 -3.25
N GLY A 44 -1.74 -5.28 -3.31
CA GLY A 44 -0.91 -6.43 -3.70
C GLY A 44 -0.83 -7.57 -2.67
N GLY A 45 -1.54 -7.47 -1.55
CA GLY A 45 -1.74 -8.57 -0.58
C GLY A 45 -0.56 -8.89 0.34
N ASN A 46 0.63 -8.39 0.11
CA ASN A 46 1.75 -8.54 1.02
C ASN A 46 2.61 -7.26 1.05
N GLU A 47 2.47 -6.48 2.11
CA GLU A 47 3.12 -5.18 2.29
C GLU A 47 4.65 -5.24 2.38
N ARG A 48 5.23 -6.44 2.47
CA ARG A 48 6.66 -6.68 2.66
C ARG A 48 7.37 -7.32 1.47
N THR A 49 6.77 -7.25 0.29
CA THR A 49 7.41 -7.82 -0.90
C THR A 49 8.54 -6.95 -1.44
N ILE A 50 9.48 -7.58 -2.14
CA ILE A 50 10.55 -6.88 -2.88
C ILE A 50 9.96 -5.81 -3.81
N ALA A 51 8.82 -6.08 -4.43
CA ALA A 51 8.11 -5.15 -5.29
C ALA A 51 7.72 -3.86 -4.56
N THR A 52 7.11 -3.98 -3.39
CA THR A 52 6.71 -2.82 -2.57
C THR A 52 7.92 -2.00 -2.15
N SER A 53 9.02 -2.64 -1.78
CA SER A 53 10.26 -1.96 -1.42
C SER A 53 10.84 -1.14 -2.57
N VAL A 54 10.81 -1.68 -3.79
CA VAL A 54 11.27 -0.98 -4.99
C VAL A 54 10.38 0.22 -5.31
N PHE A 55 9.06 0.04 -5.33
CA PHE A 55 8.12 1.13 -5.59
C PHE A 55 8.23 2.24 -4.53
N ASN A 56 8.38 1.86 -3.26
CA ASN A 56 8.58 2.82 -2.19
C ASN A 56 9.89 3.60 -2.36
N LYS A 57 10.98 2.94 -2.80
CA LYS A 57 12.24 3.62 -3.11
C LYS A 57 12.07 4.63 -4.24
N ILE A 58 11.41 4.24 -5.34
CA ILE A 58 11.10 5.15 -6.45
C ILE A 58 10.26 6.34 -5.95
N ALA A 59 9.23 6.07 -5.15
CA ALA A 59 8.36 7.10 -4.62
C ALA A 59 9.11 8.10 -3.71
N MET A 60 10.05 7.61 -2.89
CA MET A 60 10.93 8.47 -2.08
C MET A 60 11.86 9.32 -2.94
N ASP A 61 12.43 8.75 -4.00
CA ASP A 61 13.32 9.48 -4.90
C ASP A 61 12.57 10.57 -5.69
N VAL A 62 11.35 10.27 -6.14
CA VAL A 62 10.49 11.29 -6.78
C VAL A 62 10.08 12.37 -5.79
N ALA A 63 9.73 12.01 -4.56
CA ALA A 63 9.36 12.96 -3.50
C ALA A 63 10.53 13.83 -3.02
N ALA A 64 11.77 13.47 -3.35
CA ALA A 64 12.95 14.29 -3.08
C ALA A 64 13.19 15.39 -4.12
N VAL A 65 12.47 15.34 -5.26
CA VAL A 65 12.58 16.36 -6.32
C VAL A 65 11.82 17.61 -5.89
N ASP A 66 12.49 18.75 -5.95
CA ASP A 66 11.85 20.05 -5.67
C ASP A 66 10.88 20.43 -6.80
N ILE A 67 9.60 20.48 -6.48
CA ILE A 67 8.53 20.92 -7.38
C ILE A 67 8.08 22.29 -6.93
N ARG A 68 8.11 23.30 -7.84
CA ARG A 68 7.78 24.69 -7.51
C ARG A 68 6.88 25.30 -8.56
N HIS A 69 6.00 26.19 -8.13
CA HIS A 69 5.24 27.08 -9.00
C HIS A 69 6.06 28.31 -9.28
N CYS A 70 6.60 28.46 -10.48
CA CYS A 70 7.50 29.53 -10.83
C CYS A 70 7.07 30.22 -12.14
N ARG A 71 7.55 31.44 -12.33
CA ARG A 71 7.52 32.13 -13.61
C ARG A 71 8.77 31.82 -14.40
N VAL A 72 8.60 31.60 -15.68
CA VAL A 72 9.68 31.40 -16.65
C VAL A 72 9.61 32.46 -17.75
N ASP A 73 10.75 32.75 -18.37
CA ASP A 73 10.82 33.63 -19.55
C ASP A 73 10.37 32.88 -20.83
N GLU A 74 10.38 33.58 -21.97
CA GLU A 74 10.03 33.01 -23.27
C GLU A 74 10.92 31.83 -23.70
N ASN A 75 12.12 31.70 -23.11
CA ASN A 75 13.07 30.64 -23.34
C ASN A 75 13.00 29.49 -22.32
N GLY A 76 12.02 29.53 -21.40
CA GLY A 76 11.85 28.53 -20.34
C GLY A 76 12.81 28.67 -19.17
N ARG A 77 13.51 29.80 -19.01
CA ARG A 77 14.44 30.05 -17.91
C ARG A 77 13.68 30.53 -16.69
N TYR A 78 14.05 30.04 -15.53
CA TYR A 78 13.49 30.47 -14.24
C TYR A 78 13.68 31.98 -14.01
N ILE A 79 12.62 32.66 -13.58
CA ILE A 79 12.63 34.08 -13.19
C ILE A 79 12.45 34.19 -11.67
N GLU A 80 11.33 33.73 -11.15
CA GLU A 80 10.97 33.83 -9.71
C GLU A 80 9.92 32.79 -9.31
N ASP A 81 9.87 32.48 -8.02
CA ASP A 81 8.79 31.66 -7.47
C ASP A 81 7.50 32.49 -7.33
N VAL A 82 6.38 31.91 -7.73
CA VAL A 82 5.07 32.54 -7.56
C VAL A 82 4.62 32.39 -6.11
N LYS A 83 4.34 33.51 -5.46
CA LYS A 83 3.76 33.50 -4.10
C LYS A 83 2.26 33.20 -4.18
N SER A 84 1.93 31.91 -4.12
CA SER A 84 0.55 31.39 -4.15
C SER A 84 0.38 30.30 -3.11
N ASP A 85 -0.86 30.07 -2.68
CA ASP A 85 -1.19 28.96 -1.79
C ASP A 85 -0.82 27.61 -2.48
N PHE A 86 -0.95 27.54 -3.81
CA PHE A 86 -0.52 26.37 -4.58
C PHE A 86 0.99 26.10 -4.45
N ASN A 87 1.83 27.14 -4.43
CA ASN A 87 3.25 26.94 -4.21
C ASN A 87 3.55 26.42 -2.78
N GLU A 88 2.78 26.84 -1.78
CA GLU A 88 2.87 26.29 -0.42
C GLU A 88 2.49 24.80 -0.40
N CYS A 89 1.44 24.41 -1.15
CA CYS A 89 1.08 22.98 -1.32
C CYS A 89 2.21 22.15 -1.95
N LEU A 90 2.95 22.74 -2.89
CA LEU A 90 4.04 22.07 -3.58
C LEU A 90 5.37 22.03 -2.81
N THR A 91 5.54 22.87 -1.80
CA THR A 91 6.84 23.02 -1.12
C THR A 91 6.80 22.68 0.37
N ILE A 92 5.68 22.90 1.03
CA ILE A 92 5.56 22.75 2.49
C ILE A 92 4.55 21.67 2.87
N GLU A 93 3.27 21.94 2.65
CA GLU A 93 2.15 21.13 3.15
C GLU A 93 1.04 21.01 2.10
N ALA A 94 0.82 19.81 1.59
CA ALA A 94 -0.18 19.58 0.55
C ALA A 94 -1.61 19.55 1.10
N ASN A 95 -1.79 19.16 2.35
CA ASN A 95 -3.05 19.14 3.08
C ASN A 95 -2.78 19.02 4.59
N VAL A 96 -3.83 19.10 5.41
CA VAL A 96 -3.76 19.05 6.89
C VAL A 96 -3.02 17.83 7.43
N ASP A 97 -3.04 16.71 6.71
CA ASP A 97 -2.47 15.44 7.17
C ASP A 97 -1.08 15.17 6.58
N GLN A 98 -0.68 15.90 5.52
CA GLN A 98 0.48 15.52 4.72
C GLN A 98 1.35 16.70 4.34
N THR A 99 2.63 16.58 4.63
CA THR A 99 3.66 17.42 4.02
C THR A 99 3.73 17.16 2.51
N HIS A 100 4.29 18.09 1.75
CA HIS A 100 4.52 17.93 0.32
C HIS A 100 5.19 16.59 -0.02
N ARG A 101 6.28 16.22 0.67
CA ARG A 101 6.99 14.97 0.39
C ARG A 101 6.13 13.74 0.64
N ALA A 102 5.39 13.71 1.74
CA ALA A 102 4.50 12.60 2.06
C ALA A 102 3.37 12.47 1.02
N PHE A 103 2.86 13.59 0.54
CA PHE A 103 1.84 13.65 -0.50
C PHE A 103 2.37 13.13 -1.85
N ILE A 104 3.55 13.57 -2.31
CA ILE A 104 4.14 13.08 -3.56
C ILE A 104 4.47 11.58 -3.46
N GLN A 105 5.02 11.13 -2.33
CA GLN A 105 5.28 9.71 -2.11
C GLN A 105 3.99 8.88 -2.21
N GLU A 106 2.90 9.35 -1.59
CA GLU A 106 1.60 8.69 -1.70
C GLU A 106 1.06 8.71 -3.12
N ALA A 107 1.15 9.84 -3.83
CA ALA A 107 0.70 9.95 -5.20
C ALA A 107 1.42 8.92 -6.12
N VAL A 108 2.74 8.81 -6.00
CA VAL A 108 3.52 7.83 -6.77
C VAL A 108 3.16 6.39 -6.41
N MET A 109 3.02 6.08 -5.11
CA MET A 109 2.61 4.75 -4.67
C MET A 109 1.21 4.38 -5.18
N SER A 110 0.26 5.31 -5.07
CA SER A 110 -1.10 5.14 -5.58
C SER A 110 -1.14 4.96 -7.10
N MET A 111 -0.28 5.70 -7.82
CA MET A 111 -0.13 5.56 -9.27
C MET A 111 0.37 4.16 -9.67
N PHE A 112 1.31 3.58 -8.92
CA PHE A 112 1.76 2.21 -9.17
C PHE A 112 0.68 1.18 -8.86
N ASP A 113 -0.12 1.39 -7.82
CA ASP A 113 -1.18 0.45 -7.42
C ASP A 113 -2.37 0.50 -8.40
N GLU A 114 -2.92 1.69 -8.63
CA GLU A 114 -4.14 1.88 -9.43
C GLU A 114 -3.86 2.01 -10.94
N GLY A 115 -2.64 2.35 -11.32
CA GLY A 115 -2.24 2.63 -12.71
C GLY A 115 -2.54 4.04 -13.19
N VAL A 116 -3.64 4.63 -12.75
CA VAL A 116 -4.05 6.00 -13.03
C VAL A 116 -4.71 6.58 -11.80
N ILE A 117 -4.29 7.77 -11.40
CA ILE A 117 -4.84 8.50 -10.26
C ILE A 117 -5.22 9.93 -10.66
N ALA A 118 -5.98 10.60 -9.80
CA ALA A 118 -6.24 12.01 -9.91
C ALA A 118 -5.68 12.75 -8.70
N ILE A 119 -5.03 13.90 -8.92
CA ILE A 119 -4.75 14.88 -7.87
C ILE A 119 -5.88 15.91 -7.90
N VAL A 120 -6.58 16.01 -6.78
CA VAL A 120 -7.82 16.76 -6.65
C VAL A 120 -7.58 17.95 -5.72
N PRO A 121 -7.91 19.18 -6.15
CA PRO A 121 -7.97 20.32 -5.26
C PRO A 121 -9.16 20.16 -4.30
N ILE A 122 -8.90 20.23 -3.00
CA ILE A 122 -9.93 20.08 -1.95
C ILE A 122 -10.37 21.45 -1.46
N GLU A 123 -9.41 22.31 -1.12
CA GLU A 123 -9.69 23.70 -0.75
C GLU A 123 -9.11 24.63 -1.79
N THR A 124 -9.95 25.53 -2.30
CA THR A 124 -9.57 26.49 -3.34
C THR A 124 -10.03 27.90 -2.99
N LYS A 125 -9.27 28.89 -3.44
CA LYS A 125 -9.74 30.27 -3.56
C LYS A 125 -10.29 30.46 -4.98
N GLY A 126 -11.59 30.51 -5.12
CA GLY A 126 -12.29 30.47 -6.40
C GLY A 126 -12.93 29.10 -6.66
N ASP A 127 -13.86 29.09 -7.63
CA ASP A 127 -14.58 27.87 -7.99
C ASP A 127 -13.81 27.09 -9.09
N PRO A 128 -13.30 25.88 -8.81
CA PRO A 128 -12.57 25.09 -9.79
C PRO A 128 -13.46 24.52 -10.90
N ILE A 129 -14.79 24.54 -10.74
CA ILE A 129 -15.75 23.98 -11.69
C ILE A 129 -16.16 25.02 -12.72
N ILE A 130 -16.52 26.22 -12.24
CA ILE A 130 -17.11 27.29 -13.05
C ILE A 130 -16.04 28.34 -13.39
N GLY A 131 -15.09 28.61 -12.49
CA GLY A 131 -14.07 29.63 -12.61
C GLY A 131 -13.06 29.38 -13.73
N THR A 132 -12.51 30.48 -14.26
CA THR A 132 -11.41 30.43 -15.23
C THR A 132 -10.04 30.40 -14.54
N SER A 133 -9.98 30.81 -13.28
CA SER A 133 -8.78 30.78 -12.45
C SER A 133 -9.16 30.54 -10.99
N PHE A 134 -8.36 29.76 -10.29
CA PHE A 134 -8.49 29.49 -8.86
C PHE A 134 -7.10 29.22 -8.27
N ASP A 135 -6.92 29.50 -6.98
CA ASP A 135 -5.71 29.13 -6.26
C ASP A 135 -6.00 27.91 -5.36
N ILE A 136 -5.05 27.01 -5.23
CA ILE A 136 -5.20 25.73 -4.51
C ILE A 136 -4.57 25.86 -3.13
N ARG A 137 -5.35 25.61 -2.08
CA ARG A 137 -4.90 25.63 -0.69
C ARG A 137 -4.63 24.24 -0.12
N SER A 138 -5.32 23.24 -0.65
CA SER A 138 -5.19 21.87 -0.22
C SER A 138 -5.48 20.93 -1.38
N MET A 139 -4.74 19.84 -1.49
CA MET A 139 -4.92 18.85 -2.53
C MET A 139 -4.73 17.43 -1.97
N ARG A 140 -5.44 16.47 -2.55
CA ARG A 140 -5.37 15.06 -2.19
C ARG A 140 -5.31 14.18 -3.42
N THR A 141 -4.74 13.00 -3.24
CA THR A 141 -4.82 11.93 -4.22
C THR A 141 -6.19 11.26 -4.17
N GLY A 142 -6.75 10.94 -5.35
CA GLY A 142 -8.00 10.23 -5.48
C GLY A 142 -7.91 9.11 -6.51
N LYS A 143 -8.67 8.04 -6.25
CA LYS A 143 -8.83 6.93 -7.17
C LYS A 143 -9.89 7.26 -8.20
N ILE A 144 -9.57 7.10 -9.49
CA ILE A 144 -10.56 7.27 -10.56
C ILE A 144 -11.44 6.02 -10.61
N VAL A 145 -12.75 6.19 -10.34
CA VAL A 145 -13.73 5.11 -10.34
C VAL A 145 -14.41 4.98 -11.70
N GLU A 146 -14.70 6.12 -12.35
CA GLU A 146 -15.43 6.12 -13.60
C GLU A 146 -14.99 7.29 -14.50
N TRP A 147 -14.94 7.02 -15.80
CA TRP A 147 -14.53 7.99 -16.81
C TRP A 147 -15.74 8.47 -17.60
N PHE A 148 -15.91 9.79 -17.66
CA PHE A 148 -16.88 10.46 -18.54
C PHE A 148 -16.14 11.26 -19.62
N PRO A 149 -16.78 11.69 -20.69
CA PRO A 149 -16.12 12.43 -21.76
C PRO A 149 -15.40 13.70 -21.30
N ARG A 150 -16.00 14.49 -20.41
CA ARG A 150 -15.47 15.78 -19.91
C ARG A 150 -15.17 15.80 -18.40
N SER A 151 -15.53 14.75 -17.68
CA SER A 151 -15.38 14.65 -16.22
C SER A 151 -14.87 13.28 -15.82
N VAL A 152 -14.50 13.12 -14.56
CA VAL A 152 -14.14 11.86 -13.92
C VAL A 152 -14.85 11.78 -12.58
N ARG A 153 -15.27 10.54 -12.21
CA ARG A 153 -15.71 10.25 -10.85
C ARG A 153 -14.51 9.76 -10.06
N ILE A 154 -14.25 10.41 -8.96
CA ILE A 154 -13.07 10.18 -8.15
C ILE A 154 -13.50 9.86 -6.73
N GLU A 155 -12.94 8.81 -6.15
CA GLU A 155 -13.02 8.52 -4.73
C GLU A 155 -11.87 9.22 -4.02
N VAL A 156 -12.17 10.16 -3.14
CA VAL A 156 -11.20 10.97 -2.41
C VAL A 156 -11.58 11.05 -0.94
N TYR A 157 -10.59 11.21 -0.08
CA TYR A 157 -10.81 11.40 1.35
C TYR A 157 -11.32 12.83 1.63
N ASN A 158 -12.41 12.93 2.38
CA ASN A 158 -13.02 14.20 2.79
C ASN A 158 -12.55 14.52 4.22
N ASP A 159 -11.83 15.64 4.36
CA ASP A 159 -11.27 16.11 5.64
C ASP A 159 -12.35 16.48 6.67
N GLN A 160 -13.55 16.83 6.21
CA GLN A 160 -14.64 17.25 7.09
C GLN A 160 -15.40 16.04 7.67
N THR A 161 -15.59 15.00 6.88
CA THR A 161 -16.36 13.82 7.29
C THR A 161 -15.47 12.68 7.79
N GLY A 162 -14.16 12.73 7.52
CA GLY A 162 -13.22 11.67 7.87
C GLY A 162 -13.41 10.37 7.09
N GLN A 163 -14.12 10.43 5.95
CA GLN A 163 -14.46 9.27 5.14
C GLN A 163 -14.09 9.50 3.68
N LYS A 164 -13.96 8.41 2.92
CA LYS A 164 -13.82 8.49 1.46
C LYS A 164 -15.18 8.72 0.83
N GLU A 165 -15.25 9.70 -0.04
CA GLU A 165 -16.45 10.09 -0.77
C GLU A 165 -16.18 10.09 -2.27
N GLN A 166 -17.22 9.85 -3.06
CA GLN A 166 -17.14 9.92 -4.51
C GLN A 166 -17.64 11.29 -4.99
N ILE A 167 -16.78 11.99 -5.70
CA ILE A 167 -17.08 13.28 -6.31
C ILE A 167 -16.91 13.20 -7.82
N ILE A 168 -17.66 14.06 -8.56
CA ILE A 168 -17.50 14.20 -10.00
C ILE A 168 -16.85 15.54 -10.28
N MET A 169 -15.68 15.51 -10.91
CA MET A 169 -14.90 16.69 -11.24
C MET A 169 -14.63 16.79 -12.73
N PRO A 170 -14.65 18.01 -13.30
CA PRO A 170 -14.19 18.21 -14.68
C PRO A 170 -12.72 17.84 -14.83
N LYS A 171 -12.37 17.18 -15.93
CA LYS A 171 -10.97 16.80 -16.21
C LYS A 171 -10.00 17.99 -16.22
N LYS A 172 -10.47 19.18 -16.58
CA LYS A 172 -9.69 20.43 -16.58
C LYS A 172 -9.30 20.92 -15.18
N SER A 173 -10.03 20.48 -14.14
CA SER A 173 -9.87 20.96 -12.75
C SER A 173 -9.10 19.97 -11.87
N VAL A 174 -8.66 18.85 -12.42
CA VAL A 174 -7.87 17.82 -11.72
C VAL A 174 -6.65 17.47 -12.53
N ALA A 175 -5.55 17.11 -11.88
CA ALA A 175 -4.41 16.56 -12.56
C ALA A 175 -4.54 15.02 -12.62
N ILE A 176 -4.57 14.48 -13.83
CA ILE A 176 -4.61 13.03 -14.06
C ILE A 176 -3.17 12.56 -14.24
N VAL A 177 -2.73 11.65 -13.41
CA VAL A 177 -1.38 11.09 -13.41
C VAL A 177 -1.48 9.61 -13.80
N GLU A 178 -0.85 9.26 -14.92
CA GLU A 178 -0.82 7.89 -15.43
C GLU A 178 0.53 7.25 -15.18
N ASN A 179 0.52 5.97 -14.85
CA ASN A 179 1.75 5.19 -14.73
C ASN A 179 2.36 4.97 -16.12
N PRO A 180 3.56 5.49 -16.40
CA PRO A 180 4.24 5.27 -17.69
C PRO A 180 4.53 3.78 -17.95
N LEU A 181 4.59 2.96 -16.90
CA LEU A 181 4.78 1.51 -16.96
C LEU A 181 3.45 0.75 -16.86
N TYR A 182 2.32 1.36 -17.22
CA TYR A 182 0.99 0.75 -17.06
C TYR A 182 0.87 -0.64 -17.68
N SER A 183 1.39 -0.84 -18.88
CA SER A 183 1.36 -2.12 -19.57
C SER A 183 2.17 -3.22 -18.89
N VAL A 184 3.22 -2.84 -18.17
CA VAL A 184 4.12 -3.77 -17.47
C VAL A 184 3.62 -4.07 -16.06
N VAL A 185 3.02 -3.09 -15.38
CA VAL A 185 2.65 -3.15 -13.96
C VAL A 185 1.17 -3.42 -13.77
N ASN A 186 0.29 -2.64 -14.42
CA ASN A 186 -1.12 -2.54 -14.07
C ASN A 186 -2.05 -3.36 -14.96
N THR A 187 -1.68 -3.66 -16.24
CA THR A 187 -2.53 -4.50 -17.08
C THR A 187 -2.82 -5.86 -16.42
N PRO A 188 -4.03 -6.40 -16.62
CA PRO A 188 -4.34 -7.76 -16.20
C PRO A 188 -3.30 -8.75 -16.75
N ASN A 189 -2.75 -9.61 -15.92
CA ASN A 189 -1.68 -10.55 -16.26
C ASN A 189 -0.36 -9.92 -16.77
N SER A 190 -0.07 -8.69 -16.39
CA SER A 190 1.22 -8.05 -16.69
C SER A 190 2.40 -8.92 -16.23
N THR A 191 3.54 -8.75 -16.88
CA THR A 191 4.76 -9.49 -16.54
C THR A 191 5.14 -9.29 -15.08
N LEU A 192 5.02 -8.07 -14.59
CA LEU A 192 5.36 -7.74 -13.21
C LEU A 192 4.41 -8.40 -12.20
N LYS A 193 3.10 -8.41 -12.44
CA LYS A 193 2.13 -9.12 -11.59
C LYS A 193 2.41 -10.63 -11.53
N ARG A 194 2.83 -11.23 -12.65
CA ARG A 194 3.24 -12.64 -12.67
C ARG A 194 4.52 -12.89 -11.87
N LEU A 195 5.50 -11.98 -11.99
CA LEU A 195 6.76 -12.07 -11.23
C LEU A 195 6.50 -11.89 -9.74
N THR A 196 5.70 -10.91 -9.34
CA THR A 196 5.33 -10.67 -7.93
C THR A 196 4.61 -11.89 -7.32
N ARG A 197 3.68 -12.51 -8.07
CA ARG A 197 3.03 -13.76 -7.60
C ARG A 197 4.02 -14.90 -7.42
N LYS A 198 4.98 -15.07 -8.34
CA LYS A 198 6.01 -16.09 -8.22
C LYS A 198 6.92 -15.83 -7.03
N LEU A 199 7.34 -14.58 -6.81
CA LEU A 199 8.14 -14.19 -5.65
C LEU A 199 7.39 -14.47 -4.35
N ALA A 200 6.13 -14.07 -4.24
CA ALA A 200 5.31 -14.32 -3.06
C ALA A 200 5.13 -15.83 -2.76
N LEU A 201 5.01 -16.66 -3.80
CA LEU A 201 4.95 -18.12 -3.63
C LEU A 201 6.29 -18.68 -3.13
N LEU A 202 7.41 -18.19 -3.63
CA LEU A 202 8.74 -18.63 -3.19
C LEU A 202 9.03 -18.17 -1.77
N ASP A 203 8.66 -16.94 -1.39
CA ASP A 203 8.77 -16.44 -0.01
C ASP A 203 7.95 -17.30 0.95
N ALA A 204 6.73 -17.71 0.57
CA ALA A 204 5.91 -18.60 1.38
C ALA A 204 6.52 -20.01 1.52
N ILE A 205 7.18 -20.52 0.47
CA ILE A 205 7.89 -21.80 0.51
C ILE A 205 9.12 -21.71 1.41
N ASP A 206 9.86 -20.59 1.32
CA ASP A 206 11.05 -20.34 2.14
C ASP A 206 10.68 -20.24 3.63
N GLU A 207 9.60 -19.52 3.96
CA GLU A 207 9.06 -19.46 5.32
C GLU A 207 8.61 -20.82 5.84
N GLN A 208 7.98 -21.64 4.99
CA GLN A 208 7.63 -23.02 5.35
C GLN A 208 8.86 -23.88 5.60
N SER A 209 9.89 -23.73 4.78
CA SER A 209 11.16 -24.47 4.93
C SER A 209 11.90 -24.03 6.19
N ALA A 210 11.96 -22.72 6.44
CA ALA A 210 12.58 -22.14 7.64
C ALA A 210 11.83 -22.52 8.93
N SER A 211 10.51 -22.75 8.86
CA SER A 211 9.71 -23.15 10.02
C SER A 211 9.90 -24.60 10.45
N GLY A 212 10.83 -25.32 9.81
CA GLY A 212 11.14 -26.72 10.15
C GLY A 212 9.99 -27.70 9.92
N LYS A 213 9.04 -27.35 9.04
CA LYS A 213 7.98 -28.30 8.62
C LYS A 213 8.62 -29.37 7.74
N LEU A 214 9.06 -30.42 8.39
CA LEU A 214 9.58 -31.59 7.73
C LEU A 214 8.42 -32.34 7.05
N ASP A 215 8.56 -32.63 5.75
CA ASP A 215 7.70 -33.60 5.08
C ASP A 215 8.09 -35.00 5.59
N LEU A 216 7.34 -35.48 6.56
CA LEU A 216 7.58 -36.76 7.20
C LEU A 216 6.50 -37.74 6.80
N ILE A 217 6.92 -38.95 6.41
CA ILE A 217 6.04 -40.11 6.31
C ILE A 217 6.24 -40.93 7.57
N ILE A 218 5.18 -41.07 8.37
CA ILE A 218 5.16 -41.90 9.56
C ILE A 218 4.44 -43.18 9.20
N GLN A 219 5.15 -44.29 9.15
CA GLN A 219 4.56 -45.63 8.95
C GLN A 219 4.23 -46.24 10.31
N LEU A 220 2.95 -46.44 10.56
CA LEU A 220 2.46 -47.09 11.78
C LEU A 220 2.46 -48.62 11.61
N PRO A 221 2.69 -49.37 12.68
CA PRO A 221 2.78 -50.82 12.62
C PRO A 221 1.43 -51.53 12.48
N TYR A 222 0.34 -50.76 12.36
CA TYR A 222 -1.01 -51.29 12.27
C TYR A 222 -1.84 -50.58 11.20
N VAL A 223 -2.88 -51.27 10.74
CA VAL A 223 -3.82 -50.69 9.77
C VAL A 223 -4.81 -49.77 10.49
N VAL A 224 -4.89 -48.53 10.06
CA VAL A 224 -5.84 -47.55 10.57
C VAL A 224 -7.21 -47.81 9.95
N LYS A 225 -8.07 -48.54 10.65
CA LYS A 225 -9.49 -48.75 10.31
C LYS A 225 -10.34 -48.63 11.56
N GLY A 226 -11.36 -47.76 11.53
CA GLY A 226 -12.29 -47.53 12.64
C GLY A 226 -11.84 -46.39 13.56
N GLU A 227 -12.84 -45.70 14.17
CA GLU A 227 -12.67 -44.47 14.93
C GLU A 227 -11.64 -44.55 16.07
N ILE A 228 -11.57 -45.66 16.78
CA ILE A 228 -10.63 -45.84 17.90
C ILE A 228 -9.17 -45.85 17.41
N LYS A 229 -8.90 -46.51 16.26
CA LYS A 229 -7.56 -46.57 15.68
C LYS A 229 -7.16 -45.25 15.01
N GLU A 230 -8.12 -44.52 14.44
CA GLU A 230 -7.91 -43.18 13.92
C GLU A 230 -7.51 -42.22 15.03
N GLN A 231 -8.23 -42.22 16.15
CA GLN A 231 -7.87 -41.39 17.31
C GLN A 231 -6.48 -41.77 17.89
N GLN A 232 -6.11 -43.05 17.93
CA GLN A 232 -4.79 -43.48 18.36
C GLN A 232 -3.70 -43.01 17.39
N ALA A 233 -3.94 -43.11 16.09
CA ALA A 233 -3.02 -42.63 15.04
C ALA A 233 -2.83 -41.10 15.12
N GLU A 234 -3.91 -40.38 15.37
CA GLU A 234 -3.86 -38.91 15.50
C GLU A 234 -3.12 -38.47 16.77
N LYS A 235 -3.37 -39.11 17.89
CA LYS A 235 -2.60 -38.87 19.13
C LYS A 235 -1.10 -39.16 18.93
N ARG A 236 -0.75 -40.26 18.24
CA ARG A 236 0.64 -40.60 17.97
C ARG A 236 1.31 -39.60 17.04
N LYS A 237 0.62 -39.19 15.95
CA LYS A 237 1.07 -38.14 15.05
C LYS A 237 1.38 -36.85 15.82
N ASN A 238 0.46 -36.40 16.67
CA ASN A 238 0.64 -35.18 17.44
C ASN A 238 1.80 -35.28 18.43
N ALA A 239 1.97 -36.42 19.09
CA ALA A 239 3.09 -36.66 19.99
C ALA A 239 4.45 -36.61 19.28
N ILE A 240 4.56 -37.16 18.07
CA ILE A 240 5.79 -37.10 17.27
C ILE A 240 6.07 -35.68 16.80
N ILE A 241 5.04 -34.94 16.35
CA ILE A 241 5.18 -33.56 15.95
C ILE A 241 5.65 -32.70 17.12
N ASP A 242 5.10 -32.87 18.31
CA ASP A 242 5.47 -32.09 19.50
C ASP A 242 6.90 -32.41 19.96
N GLN A 243 7.35 -33.65 19.84
CA GLN A 243 8.74 -34.03 20.11
C GLN A 243 9.71 -33.40 19.09
N LEU A 244 9.35 -33.37 17.81
CA LEU A 244 10.14 -32.73 16.75
C LEU A 244 10.22 -31.23 16.86
N LYS A 245 9.20 -30.57 17.48
CA LYS A 245 9.21 -29.12 17.77
C LYS A 245 10.14 -28.76 18.94
N SER A 246 10.65 -29.75 19.67
CA SER A 246 11.61 -29.50 20.73
C SER A 246 12.90 -28.88 20.17
N PRO A 247 13.65 -28.09 20.95
CA PRO A 247 14.88 -27.42 20.48
C PRO A 247 15.93 -28.40 19.91
N TYR A 248 15.81 -29.69 20.24
CA TYR A 248 16.75 -30.72 19.79
C TYR A 248 16.28 -31.51 18.56
N GLY A 249 15.02 -31.33 18.11
CA GLY A 249 14.47 -31.99 16.92
C GLY A 249 14.50 -33.53 16.97
N ILE A 250 14.46 -34.12 18.18
CA ILE A 250 14.57 -35.58 18.39
C ILE A 250 13.18 -36.12 18.72
N ALA A 251 12.75 -37.13 17.99
CA ALA A 251 11.55 -37.92 18.31
C ALA A 251 11.91 -39.38 18.65
N TYR A 252 11.29 -39.91 19.69
CA TYR A 252 11.39 -41.33 20.05
C TYR A 252 10.32 -42.10 19.29
N ILE A 253 10.73 -43.15 18.57
CA ILE A 253 9.85 -44.03 17.81
C ILE A 253 9.95 -45.44 18.36
N ASP A 254 8.86 -46.20 18.26
CA ASP A 254 8.87 -47.61 18.57
C ASP A 254 9.62 -48.40 17.46
N GLY A 255 10.27 -49.50 17.80
CA GLY A 255 11.06 -50.30 16.85
C GLY A 255 10.28 -50.83 15.65
N THR A 256 8.96 -50.76 15.68
CA THR A 256 8.05 -51.16 14.60
C THR A 256 7.56 -50.00 13.76
N GLU A 257 7.84 -48.76 14.18
CA GLU A 257 7.50 -47.53 13.44
C GLU A 257 8.66 -47.11 12.55
N LYS A 258 8.36 -46.57 11.39
CA LYS A 258 9.37 -46.03 10.49
C LYS A 258 9.03 -44.62 10.13
N ILE A 259 9.94 -43.71 10.40
CA ILE A 259 9.86 -42.30 9.94
C ILE A 259 10.78 -42.16 8.74
N THR A 260 10.21 -41.74 7.63
CA THR A 260 10.97 -41.42 6.42
C THR A 260 10.84 -39.92 6.15
N GLN A 261 11.93 -39.21 6.19
CA GLN A 261 11.99 -37.83 5.78
C GLN A 261 12.02 -37.74 4.25
N LEU A 262 11.05 -37.05 3.67
CA LEU A 262 11.07 -36.78 2.25
C LEU A 262 12.01 -35.57 2.02
N ASN A 263 13.23 -35.86 1.62
CA ASN A 263 14.19 -34.86 1.22
C ASN A 263 13.76 -34.33 -0.18
N ARG A 264 13.01 -33.26 -0.24
CA ARG A 264 12.74 -32.59 -1.51
C ARG A 264 13.98 -31.81 -1.91
N SER A 265 14.58 -32.17 -3.04
CA SER A 265 15.71 -31.46 -3.66
C SER A 265 15.37 -30.01 -4.11
N ILE A 266 14.20 -29.50 -3.71
CA ILE A 266 13.72 -28.14 -4.02
C ILE A 266 14.52 -27.07 -3.26
N GLU A 267 15.04 -27.41 -2.08
CA GLU A 267 15.72 -26.45 -1.19
C GLU A 267 17.02 -25.88 -1.77
N ASN A 268 17.76 -26.66 -2.55
CA ASN A 268 19.07 -26.21 -3.03
C ASN A 268 19.02 -25.15 -4.14
N ASN A 269 17.87 -24.88 -4.74
CA ASN A 269 17.76 -23.93 -5.86
C ASN A 269 16.87 -22.72 -5.56
N LEU A 270 16.19 -22.69 -4.40
CA LEU A 270 15.25 -21.66 -4.03
C LEU A 270 15.91 -20.26 -3.96
N PRO A 271 17.06 -20.05 -3.29
CA PRO A 271 17.73 -18.75 -3.24
C PRO A 271 18.14 -18.25 -4.63
N ASN A 272 18.58 -19.16 -5.51
CA ASN A 272 18.94 -18.80 -6.89
C ASN A 272 17.70 -18.42 -7.71
N GLN A 273 16.57 -19.09 -7.51
CA GLN A 273 15.31 -18.73 -8.16
C GLN A 273 14.80 -17.36 -7.70
N ILE A 274 14.83 -17.08 -6.39
CA ILE A 274 14.47 -15.77 -5.84
C ILE A 274 15.37 -14.70 -6.43
N LYS A 275 16.69 -14.90 -6.43
CA LYS A 275 17.66 -13.96 -7.01
C LYS A 275 17.39 -13.69 -8.49
N ASN A 276 17.16 -14.72 -9.28
CA ASN A 276 16.86 -14.59 -10.71
C ASN A 276 15.56 -13.83 -10.96
N LEU A 277 14.50 -14.12 -10.18
CA LEU A 277 13.22 -13.40 -10.30
C LEU A 277 13.34 -11.95 -9.87
N THR A 278 14.13 -11.67 -8.83
CA THR A 278 14.42 -10.30 -8.38
C THR A 278 15.17 -9.53 -9.45
N THR A 279 16.18 -10.14 -10.09
CA THR A 279 16.91 -9.53 -11.21
C THR A 279 15.97 -9.26 -12.41
N GLN A 280 15.10 -10.21 -12.75
CA GLN A 280 14.09 -9.99 -13.79
C GLN A 280 13.11 -8.86 -13.42
N PHE A 281 12.73 -8.76 -12.15
CA PHE A 281 11.88 -7.68 -11.66
C PHE A 281 12.54 -6.30 -11.86
N TYR A 282 13.79 -6.13 -11.45
CA TYR A 282 14.53 -4.90 -11.66
C TYR A 282 14.66 -4.57 -13.16
N SER A 283 14.99 -5.55 -13.98
CA SER A 283 15.10 -5.38 -15.45
C SER A 283 13.79 -4.90 -16.09
N GLN A 284 12.63 -5.38 -15.60
CA GLN A 284 11.32 -4.97 -16.13
C GLN A 284 10.94 -3.52 -15.76
N ILE A 285 11.44 -3.02 -14.66
CA ILE A 285 11.24 -1.62 -14.23
C ILE A 285 12.30 -0.70 -14.84
N GLY A 286 13.37 -1.26 -15.43
CA GLY A 286 14.47 -0.49 -16.00
C GLY A 286 15.50 -0.03 -14.96
N ILE A 287 15.53 -0.66 -13.79
CA ILE A 287 16.54 -0.45 -12.76
C ILE A 287 17.60 -1.54 -12.95
N THR A 288 18.79 -1.15 -13.35
CA THR A 288 19.95 -2.05 -13.54
C THR A 288 20.98 -1.83 -12.46
#